data_9d659512b0f7652c494d00bec0971ec0
#
_entry.id   9d659512b0f7652c494d00bec0971ec0
#
_cell.length_a   1.000
_cell.length_b   1.000
_cell.length_c   1.000
_cell.angle_alpha   90.00
_cell.angle_beta   90.00
_cell.angle_gamma   90.00
#
_symmetry.space_group_name_H-M   'P 1'
#
loop_
_entity.id
_entity.type
_entity.pdbx_description
1 polymer ?
#
loop_
_entity_poly.entity_id
_entity_poly.type
_entity_poly.pdbx_seq_one_letter_code
_entity_poly.pdbx_strand_id
1 'polypeptide(L)'
;MGLAMARQLLKPGNTVLCISRSANETLAVQARQAGANLLQWTQDLALGARASAKLEKWLREQPGSSFVSGTLINNAGVIPRIGPLSEADADDLSHALRVGLETPMQLSSAFLRATASWPGQRKVLNISSGLGRRAMASQAGYCAAKAGMDHFTRCVALEEASRPNGAKVCSLAPGVIDTAMQEQLRAADSEVFPDQSSFLNLKVSGALASPDDAASRVLAVLMRADFGGNPVADVRD
;
A
#
# COMPACT_ATOMS: atom_id res chain seq x y z
N MET A 1 -7.72 -1.93 5.89
CA MET A 1 -6.67 -0.98 6.29
C MET A 1 -6.72 0.32 5.48
N GLY A 2 -6.76 0.32 4.13
CA GLY A 2 -6.76 1.55 3.33
C GLY A 2 -7.84 2.57 3.71
N LEU A 3 -9.09 2.13 3.92
CA LEU A 3 -10.17 3.00 4.41
C LEU A 3 -9.85 3.59 5.79
N ALA A 4 -9.27 2.79 6.70
CA ALA A 4 -8.89 3.26 8.03
C ALA A 4 -7.79 4.33 7.99
N MET A 5 -6.76 4.14 7.12
CA MET A 5 -5.75 5.18 6.89
C MET A 5 -6.37 6.45 6.30
N ALA A 6 -7.23 6.33 5.28
CA ALA A 6 -7.90 7.47 4.67
C ALA A 6 -8.69 8.25 5.73
N ARG A 7 -9.49 7.57 6.57
CA ARG A 7 -10.26 8.18 7.66
C ARG A 7 -9.39 8.94 8.65
N GLN A 8 -8.27 8.34 9.08
CA GLN A 8 -7.35 8.97 10.04
C GLN A 8 -6.58 10.17 9.46
N LEU A 9 -6.49 10.25 8.13
CA LEU A 9 -5.88 11.38 7.41
C LEU A 9 -6.87 12.53 7.14
N LEU A 10 -8.17 12.35 7.40
CA LEU A 10 -9.16 13.42 7.28
C LEU A 10 -8.96 14.45 8.40
N LYS A 11 -8.17 15.48 8.10
CA LYS A 11 -7.88 16.59 9.01
C LYS A 11 -8.03 17.92 8.26
N PRO A 12 -8.34 19.04 8.93
CA PRO A 12 -8.35 20.35 8.30
C PRO A 12 -7.02 20.63 7.58
N GLY A 13 -7.10 21.16 6.37
CA GLY A 13 -5.94 21.44 5.52
C GLY A 13 -5.37 20.24 4.76
N ASN A 14 -5.85 19.02 5.00
CA ASN A 14 -5.44 17.86 4.21
C ASN A 14 -6.31 17.69 2.95
N THR A 15 -5.66 17.36 1.85
CA THR A 15 -6.30 16.81 0.65
C THR A 15 -6.01 15.32 0.58
N VAL A 16 -7.05 14.49 0.69
CA VAL A 16 -6.95 13.03 0.63
C VAL A 16 -7.54 12.56 -0.70
N LEU A 17 -6.73 11.95 -1.55
CA LEU A 17 -7.15 11.31 -2.79
C LEU A 17 -7.16 9.79 -2.60
N CYS A 18 -8.34 9.18 -2.71
CA CYS A 18 -8.51 7.73 -2.68
C CYS A 18 -8.71 7.20 -4.09
N ILE A 19 -7.93 6.17 -4.48
CA ILE A 19 -8.12 5.42 -5.72
C ILE A 19 -8.51 3.99 -5.35
N SER A 20 -9.72 3.58 -5.71
CA SER A 20 -10.28 2.27 -5.34
C SER A 20 -11.38 1.85 -6.29
N ARG A 21 -11.81 0.59 -6.23
CA ARG A 21 -12.86 0.04 -7.11
C ARG A 21 -14.26 0.61 -6.83
N SER A 22 -14.47 1.20 -5.66
CA SER A 22 -15.73 1.82 -5.27
C SER A 22 -15.50 3.06 -4.42
N ALA A 23 -16.38 4.05 -4.52
CA ALA A 23 -16.41 5.18 -3.60
C ALA A 23 -17.04 4.76 -2.26
N ASN A 24 -16.74 5.51 -1.20
CA ASN A 24 -17.29 5.30 0.14
C ASN A 24 -18.00 6.57 0.61
N GLU A 25 -19.34 6.51 0.68
CA GLU A 25 -20.16 7.67 1.05
C GLU A 25 -19.96 8.09 2.51
N THR A 26 -19.77 7.13 3.40
CA THR A 26 -19.50 7.43 4.82
C THR A 26 -18.20 8.23 4.97
N LEU A 27 -17.16 7.86 4.20
CA LEU A 27 -15.90 8.63 4.21
C LEU A 27 -16.10 10.05 3.69
N ALA A 28 -16.99 10.25 2.70
CA ALA A 28 -17.30 11.59 2.18
C ALA A 28 -18.03 12.45 3.22
N VAL A 29 -18.93 11.86 4.01
CA VAL A 29 -19.58 12.56 5.14
C VAL A 29 -18.53 12.94 6.21
N GLN A 30 -17.68 11.99 6.59
CA GLN A 30 -16.62 12.23 7.58
C GLN A 30 -15.63 13.32 7.13
N ALA A 31 -15.27 13.36 5.85
CA ALA A 31 -14.39 14.39 5.30
C ALA A 31 -14.98 15.80 5.47
N ARG A 32 -16.27 15.97 5.14
CA ARG A 32 -16.96 17.25 5.34
C ARG A 32 -16.98 17.66 6.82
N GLN A 33 -17.27 16.72 7.72
CA GLN A 33 -17.31 16.98 9.16
C GLN A 33 -15.92 17.35 9.71
N ALA A 34 -14.86 16.75 9.16
CA ALA A 34 -13.48 17.00 9.56
C ALA A 34 -12.86 18.26 8.90
N GLY A 35 -13.56 18.93 7.97
CA GLY A 35 -12.99 20.04 7.22
C GLY A 35 -11.82 19.64 6.31
N ALA A 36 -11.79 18.37 5.87
CA ALA A 36 -10.78 17.84 4.97
C ALA A 36 -11.28 17.84 3.52
N ASN A 37 -10.37 18.04 2.57
CA ASN A 37 -10.69 17.87 1.16
C ASN A 37 -10.52 16.38 0.77
N LEU A 38 -11.59 15.75 0.26
CA LEU A 38 -11.59 14.35 -0.16
C LEU A 38 -11.95 14.22 -1.63
N LEU A 39 -11.08 13.54 -2.37
CA LEU A 39 -11.37 13.07 -3.73
C LEU A 39 -11.42 11.53 -3.73
N GLN A 40 -12.41 10.97 -4.42
CA GLN A 40 -12.54 9.53 -4.60
C GLN A 40 -12.62 9.20 -6.08
N TRP A 41 -11.63 8.45 -6.57
CA TRP A 41 -11.63 7.97 -7.96
C TRP A 41 -11.96 6.49 -7.99
N THR A 42 -13.07 6.16 -8.62
CA THR A 42 -13.43 4.77 -8.90
C THR A 42 -12.60 4.27 -10.05
N GLN A 43 -11.64 3.38 -9.76
CA GLN A 43 -10.73 2.81 -10.74
C GLN A 43 -10.20 1.45 -10.30
N ASP A 44 -10.10 0.53 -11.26
CA ASP A 44 -9.42 -0.75 -11.04
C ASP A 44 -7.90 -0.56 -11.20
N LEU A 45 -7.17 -0.90 -10.13
CA LEU A 45 -5.71 -0.82 -10.10
C LEU A 45 -5.03 -1.98 -10.86
N ALA A 46 -5.77 -2.96 -11.37
CA ALA A 46 -5.25 -3.87 -12.39
C ALA A 46 -4.98 -3.15 -13.74
N LEU A 47 -5.51 -1.95 -13.92
CA LEU A 47 -5.26 -1.04 -15.05
C LEU A 47 -4.30 0.09 -14.62
N GLY A 48 -3.17 -0.27 -14.06
CA GLY A 48 -2.22 0.66 -13.41
C GLY A 48 -1.74 1.81 -14.30
N ALA A 49 -1.46 1.57 -15.57
CA ALA A 49 -1.04 2.61 -16.50
C ALA A 49 -2.08 3.73 -16.64
N ARG A 50 -3.37 3.38 -16.62
CA ARG A 50 -4.47 4.35 -16.67
C ARG A 50 -4.57 5.16 -15.37
N ALA A 51 -4.40 4.47 -14.23
CA ALA A 51 -4.43 5.11 -12.93
C ALA A 51 -3.25 6.08 -12.75
N SER A 52 -2.04 5.67 -13.14
CA SER A 52 -0.83 6.47 -13.04
C SER A 52 -0.86 7.70 -13.94
N ALA A 53 -1.32 7.57 -15.18
CA ALA A 53 -1.47 8.72 -16.09
C ALA A 53 -2.48 9.76 -15.55
N LYS A 54 -3.61 9.28 -15.00
CA LYS A 54 -4.61 10.17 -14.36
C LYS A 54 -4.03 10.87 -13.14
N LEU A 55 -3.28 10.14 -12.30
CA LEU A 55 -2.62 10.69 -11.11
C LEU A 55 -1.58 11.74 -11.50
N GLU A 56 -0.73 11.44 -12.48
CA GLU A 56 0.31 12.38 -12.95
C GLU A 56 -0.29 13.67 -13.46
N LYS A 57 -1.34 13.56 -14.31
CA LYS A 57 -2.04 14.74 -14.82
C LYS A 57 -2.60 15.60 -13.68
N TRP A 58 -3.33 14.99 -12.77
CA TRP A 58 -3.92 15.69 -11.63
C TRP A 58 -2.87 16.37 -10.75
N LEU A 59 -1.76 15.69 -10.42
CA LEU A 59 -0.69 16.25 -9.61
C LEU A 59 -0.01 17.46 -10.28
N ARG A 60 0.18 17.42 -11.61
CA ARG A 60 0.74 18.55 -12.36
C ARG A 60 -0.16 19.79 -12.37
N GLU A 61 -1.46 19.62 -12.23
CA GLU A 61 -2.45 20.68 -12.13
C GLU A 61 -2.52 21.30 -10.72
N GLN A 62 -1.88 20.67 -9.72
CA GLN A 62 -1.91 21.20 -8.36
C GLN A 62 -0.84 22.30 -8.16
N PRO A 63 -1.16 23.36 -7.37
CA PRO A 63 -0.18 24.38 -6.99
C PRO A 63 0.79 23.79 -5.95
N GLY A 64 1.85 23.11 -6.40
CA GLY A 64 2.78 22.36 -5.54
C GLY A 64 3.38 23.18 -4.40
N SER A 65 3.53 24.50 -4.58
CA SER A 65 3.98 25.44 -3.53
C SER A 65 3.00 25.62 -2.36
N SER A 66 1.74 25.24 -2.55
CA SER A 66 0.71 25.33 -1.50
C SER A 66 0.71 24.11 -0.57
N PHE A 67 1.50 23.07 -0.89
CA PHE A 67 1.57 21.86 -0.08
C PHE A 67 2.88 21.80 0.72
N VAL A 68 2.77 21.63 2.02
CA VAL A 68 3.93 21.40 2.91
C VAL A 68 4.49 19.98 2.72
N SER A 69 3.68 19.05 2.24
CA SER A 69 4.10 17.68 1.92
C SER A 69 3.18 17.02 0.91
N GLY A 70 3.73 16.08 0.14
CA GLY A 70 2.99 15.14 -0.71
C GLY A 70 3.33 13.71 -0.32
N THR A 71 2.31 12.86 -0.18
CA THR A 71 2.52 11.46 0.20
C THR A 71 1.71 10.54 -0.71
N LEU A 72 2.38 9.54 -1.28
CA LEU A 72 1.74 8.40 -1.95
C LEU A 72 1.76 7.18 -1.03
N ILE A 73 0.60 6.55 -0.83
CA ILE A 73 0.49 5.28 -0.08
C ILE A 73 -0.05 4.20 -1.02
N ASN A 74 0.81 3.28 -1.44
CA ASN A 74 0.45 2.11 -2.22
C ASN A 74 -0.02 1.00 -1.26
N ASN A 75 -1.33 0.92 -1.04
CA ASN A 75 -1.94 -0.02 -0.09
C ASN A 75 -2.65 -1.19 -0.76
N ALA A 76 -3.12 -1.04 -2.00
CA ALA A 76 -3.85 -2.09 -2.69
C ALA A 76 -2.98 -3.36 -2.86
N GLY A 77 -3.61 -4.50 -2.66
CA GLY A 77 -2.97 -5.79 -2.84
C GLY A 77 -4.03 -6.88 -2.84
N VAL A 78 -3.76 -7.94 -3.57
CA VAL A 78 -4.62 -9.13 -3.67
C VAL A 78 -3.77 -10.38 -3.45
N ILE A 79 -4.38 -11.43 -2.94
CA ILE A 79 -3.80 -12.78 -2.90
C ILE A 79 -4.38 -13.53 -4.10
N PRO A 80 -3.55 -14.14 -4.97
CA PRO A 80 -4.04 -15.08 -5.97
C PRO A 80 -4.62 -16.33 -5.27
N ARG A 81 -5.29 -17.19 -6.02
CA ARG A 81 -5.76 -18.49 -5.48
C ARG A 81 -4.63 -19.17 -4.70
N ILE A 82 -4.95 -19.59 -3.49
CA ILE A 82 -4.00 -20.27 -2.59
C ILE A 82 -3.83 -21.70 -3.06
N GLY A 83 -2.61 -22.09 -3.38
CA GLY A 83 -2.28 -23.43 -3.88
C GLY A 83 -0.87 -23.49 -4.48
N PRO A 84 -0.42 -24.70 -4.85
CA PRO A 84 0.87 -24.91 -5.49
C PRO A 84 0.99 -24.12 -6.80
N LEU A 85 2.18 -23.61 -7.10
CA LEU A 85 2.41 -22.83 -8.32
C LEU A 85 2.09 -23.62 -9.61
N SER A 86 2.26 -24.95 -9.58
CA SER A 86 1.91 -25.84 -10.70
C SER A 86 0.42 -25.85 -11.06
N GLU A 87 -0.45 -25.40 -10.15
CA GLU A 87 -1.90 -25.31 -10.34
C GLU A 87 -2.40 -23.85 -10.46
N ALA A 88 -1.48 -22.88 -10.51
CA ALA A 88 -1.85 -21.49 -10.56
C ALA A 88 -2.46 -21.14 -11.93
N ASP A 89 -3.57 -20.41 -11.90
CA ASP A 89 -4.14 -19.78 -13.08
C ASP A 89 -3.27 -18.58 -13.51
N ALA A 90 -2.93 -18.51 -14.79
CA ALA A 90 -2.02 -17.51 -15.32
C ALA A 90 -2.60 -16.07 -15.24
N ASP A 91 -3.92 -15.92 -15.43
CA ASP A 91 -4.58 -14.60 -15.36
C ASP A 91 -4.69 -14.12 -13.92
N ASP A 92 -4.98 -15.02 -12.97
CA ASP A 92 -5.02 -14.71 -11.55
C ASP A 92 -3.64 -14.30 -11.03
N LEU A 93 -2.59 -15.04 -11.43
CA LEU A 93 -1.21 -14.71 -11.10
C LEU A 93 -0.81 -13.34 -11.68
N SER A 94 -1.14 -13.08 -12.95
CA SER A 94 -0.91 -11.81 -13.61
C SER A 94 -1.66 -10.67 -12.90
N HIS A 95 -2.91 -10.88 -12.53
CA HIS A 95 -3.71 -9.90 -11.80
C HIS A 95 -3.07 -9.55 -10.45
N ALA A 96 -2.63 -10.55 -9.69
CA ALA A 96 -1.96 -10.34 -8.41
C ALA A 96 -0.66 -9.53 -8.54
N LEU A 97 0.16 -9.83 -9.56
CA LEU A 97 1.39 -9.09 -9.84
C LEU A 97 1.12 -7.66 -10.32
N ARG A 98 0.11 -7.46 -11.16
CA ARG A 98 -0.29 -6.11 -11.61
C ARG A 98 -0.70 -5.23 -10.43
N VAL A 99 -1.62 -5.69 -9.58
CA VAL A 99 -2.10 -4.91 -8.45
C VAL A 99 -1.03 -4.77 -7.35
N GLY A 100 -0.28 -5.85 -7.08
CA GLY A 100 0.65 -5.94 -5.96
C GLY A 100 2.05 -5.37 -6.21
N LEU A 101 2.46 -5.19 -7.47
CA LEU A 101 3.82 -4.75 -7.83
C LEU A 101 3.82 -3.73 -8.98
N GLU A 102 3.30 -4.08 -10.15
CA GLU A 102 3.39 -3.23 -11.35
C GLU A 102 2.73 -1.86 -11.12
N THR A 103 1.50 -1.84 -10.63
CA THR A 103 0.77 -0.59 -10.37
C THR A 103 1.42 0.28 -9.29
N PRO A 104 1.89 -0.24 -8.14
CA PRO A 104 2.73 0.52 -7.22
C PRO A 104 3.95 1.17 -7.86
N MET A 105 4.66 0.48 -8.76
CA MET A 105 5.79 1.04 -9.51
C MET A 105 5.34 2.18 -10.42
N GLN A 106 4.27 1.99 -11.18
CA GLN A 106 3.73 2.99 -12.10
C GLN A 106 3.21 4.24 -11.36
N LEU A 107 2.47 4.07 -10.26
CA LEU A 107 1.99 5.18 -9.43
C LEU A 107 3.15 5.93 -8.75
N SER A 108 4.16 5.22 -8.26
CA SER A 108 5.36 5.82 -7.67
C SER A 108 6.13 6.65 -8.70
N SER A 109 6.32 6.12 -9.90
CA SER A 109 6.96 6.84 -11.01
C SER A 109 6.20 8.11 -11.38
N ALA A 110 4.87 8.02 -11.52
CA ALA A 110 4.01 9.16 -11.83
C ALA A 110 4.06 10.24 -10.73
N PHE A 111 3.97 9.81 -9.47
CA PHE A 111 4.06 10.71 -8.31
C PHE A 111 5.41 11.42 -8.24
N LEU A 112 6.51 10.69 -8.30
CA LEU A 112 7.87 11.25 -8.21
C LEU A 112 8.14 12.25 -9.34
N ARG A 113 7.70 11.94 -10.56
CA ARG A 113 7.87 12.80 -11.74
C ARG A 113 7.01 14.06 -11.64
N ALA A 114 5.74 13.92 -11.27
CA ALA A 114 4.82 15.06 -11.21
C ALA A 114 5.13 16.03 -10.07
N THR A 115 5.69 15.54 -8.96
CA THR A 115 6.00 16.33 -7.77
C THR A 115 7.48 16.73 -7.65
N ALA A 116 8.29 16.48 -8.67
CA ALA A 116 9.74 16.72 -8.61
C ALA A 116 10.11 18.16 -8.25
N SER A 117 9.31 19.13 -8.68
CA SER A 117 9.50 20.58 -8.39
C SER A 117 8.80 21.07 -7.12
N TRP A 118 8.08 20.19 -6.40
CA TRP A 118 7.40 20.63 -5.18
C TRP A 118 8.42 20.93 -4.08
N PRO A 119 8.33 22.08 -3.41
CA PRO A 119 9.27 22.45 -2.35
C PRO A 119 9.06 21.64 -1.06
N GLY A 120 7.85 21.12 -0.85
CA GLY A 120 7.47 20.35 0.33
C GLY A 120 8.07 18.95 0.38
N GLN A 121 8.05 18.33 1.55
CA GLN A 121 8.52 16.96 1.74
C GLN A 121 7.70 15.97 0.91
N ARG A 122 8.37 15.06 0.22
CA ARG A 122 7.73 14.02 -0.59
C ARG A 122 7.99 12.66 0.01
N LYS A 123 6.93 11.85 0.14
CA LYS A 123 7.00 10.51 0.72
C LYS A 123 6.29 9.46 -0.15
N VAL A 124 6.88 8.29 -0.28
CA VAL A 124 6.22 7.10 -0.87
C VAL A 124 6.26 5.99 0.16
N LEU A 125 5.09 5.50 0.54
CA LEU A 125 4.90 4.36 1.42
C LEU A 125 4.28 3.21 0.65
N ASN A 126 5.00 2.10 0.54
CA ASN A 126 4.52 0.86 -0.04
C ASN A 126 4.12 -0.10 1.08
N ILE A 127 2.88 -0.57 1.09
CA ILE A 127 2.42 -1.57 2.07
C ILE A 127 2.88 -2.95 1.62
N SER A 128 3.93 -3.43 2.28
CA SER A 128 4.52 -4.73 2.06
C SER A 128 3.90 -5.83 2.95
N SER A 129 4.66 -6.85 3.22
CA SER A 129 4.32 -7.98 4.08
C SER A 129 5.60 -8.63 4.59
N GLY A 130 5.53 -9.34 5.72
CA GLY A 130 6.59 -10.27 6.13
C GLY A 130 6.90 -11.32 5.05
N LEU A 131 5.93 -11.62 4.17
CA LEU A 131 6.10 -12.54 3.03
C LEU A 131 6.91 -11.95 1.87
N GLY A 132 7.25 -10.68 1.89
CA GLY A 132 8.29 -10.11 1.01
C GLY A 132 9.71 -10.55 1.39
N ARG A 133 9.91 -11.05 2.62
CA ARG A 133 11.20 -11.47 3.17
C ARG A 133 11.25 -12.94 3.56
N ARG A 134 10.10 -13.57 3.75
CA ARG A 134 9.95 -14.99 4.11
C ARG A 134 9.12 -15.71 3.05
N ALA A 135 9.63 -16.82 2.57
CA ALA A 135 8.87 -17.69 1.66
C ALA A 135 7.73 -18.40 2.41
N MET A 136 6.65 -18.67 1.69
CA MET A 136 5.51 -19.46 2.17
C MET A 136 4.99 -20.34 1.04
N ALA A 137 4.79 -21.61 1.30
CA ALA A 137 4.21 -22.53 0.35
C ALA A 137 2.81 -22.05 -0.07
N SER A 138 2.41 -22.33 -1.29
CA SER A 138 1.10 -21.97 -1.85
C SER A 138 0.81 -20.46 -1.96
N GLN A 139 1.86 -19.62 -1.78
CA GLN A 139 1.80 -18.16 -1.83
C GLN A 139 2.86 -17.57 -2.77
N ALA A 140 3.39 -18.33 -3.73
CA ALA A 140 4.51 -17.91 -4.58
C ALA A 140 4.27 -16.56 -5.28
N GLY A 141 3.10 -16.35 -5.88
CA GLY A 141 2.75 -15.09 -6.56
C GLY A 141 2.68 -13.89 -5.63
N TYR A 142 2.09 -14.05 -4.45
CA TYR A 142 2.01 -12.99 -3.44
C TYR A 142 3.39 -12.67 -2.86
N CYS A 143 4.17 -13.70 -2.52
CA CYS A 143 5.56 -13.53 -2.04
C CYS A 143 6.41 -12.81 -3.08
N ALA A 144 6.31 -13.19 -4.36
CA ALA A 144 7.03 -12.54 -5.46
C ALA A 144 6.66 -11.05 -5.58
N ALA A 145 5.36 -10.71 -5.54
CA ALA A 145 4.90 -9.33 -5.59
C ALA A 145 5.48 -8.50 -4.43
N LYS A 146 5.45 -9.04 -3.20
CA LYS A 146 5.93 -8.32 -2.01
C LYS A 146 7.46 -8.25 -1.92
N ALA A 147 8.18 -9.29 -2.34
CA ALA A 147 9.64 -9.26 -2.47
C ALA A 147 10.09 -8.27 -3.55
N GLY A 148 9.42 -8.26 -4.71
CA GLY A 148 9.65 -7.29 -5.77
C GLY A 148 9.39 -5.86 -5.28
N MET A 149 8.31 -5.62 -4.52
CA MET A 149 8.00 -4.33 -3.91
C MET A 149 9.10 -3.87 -2.95
N ASP A 150 9.58 -4.74 -2.07
CA ASP A 150 10.68 -4.43 -1.14
C ASP A 150 11.97 -4.08 -1.91
N HIS A 151 12.28 -4.83 -2.97
CA HIS A 151 13.50 -4.61 -3.74
C HIS A 151 13.43 -3.33 -4.58
N PHE A 152 12.32 -3.12 -5.31
CA PHE A 152 12.15 -1.89 -6.07
C PHE A 152 12.20 -0.64 -5.18
N THR A 153 11.66 -0.72 -3.96
CA THR A 153 11.72 0.37 -2.99
C THR A 153 13.16 0.72 -2.60
N ARG A 154 14.03 -0.28 -2.44
CA ARG A 154 15.48 -0.05 -2.20
C ARG A 154 16.13 0.68 -3.38
N CYS A 155 15.81 0.30 -4.61
CA CYS A 155 16.33 0.97 -5.81
C CYS A 155 15.90 2.44 -5.84
N VAL A 156 14.61 2.71 -5.65
CA VAL A 156 14.08 4.09 -5.64
C VAL A 156 14.67 4.91 -4.49
N ALA A 157 14.90 4.30 -3.32
CA ALA A 157 15.56 4.98 -2.20
C ALA A 157 16.97 5.48 -2.54
N LEU A 158 17.75 4.67 -3.27
CA LEU A 158 19.08 5.07 -3.76
C LEU A 158 18.99 6.19 -4.80
N GLU A 159 18.05 6.11 -5.74
CA GLU A 159 17.82 7.12 -6.76
C GLU A 159 17.42 8.47 -6.14
N GLU A 160 16.49 8.46 -5.21
CA GLU A 160 15.99 9.68 -4.57
C GLU A 160 17.01 10.26 -3.56
N ALA A 161 17.85 9.43 -2.91
CA ALA A 161 18.89 9.90 -2.01
C ALA A 161 19.96 10.77 -2.72
N SER A 162 20.15 10.58 -4.02
CA SER A 162 21.10 11.39 -4.84
C SER A 162 20.52 12.75 -5.27
N ARG A 163 19.25 13.02 -5.03
CA ARG A 163 18.56 14.25 -5.46
C ARG A 163 18.52 15.28 -4.33
N PRO A 164 18.71 16.59 -4.60
CA PRO A 164 18.68 17.63 -3.58
C PRO A 164 17.37 17.68 -2.77
N ASN A 165 16.24 17.38 -3.39
CA ASN A 165 14.93 17.30 -2.75
C ASN A 165 14.31 15.92 -2.98
N GLY A 166 15.09 14.85 -2.75
CA GLY A 166 14.66 13.48 -2.99
C GLY A 166 13.53 13.06 -2.06
N ALA A 167 12.60 12.28 -2.60
CA ALA A 167 11.51 11.73 -1.81
C ALA A 167 12.03 10.69 -0.81
N LYS A 168 11.42 10.62 0.36
CA LYS A 168 11.64 9.54 1.32
C LYS A 168 10.74 8.36 0.95
N VAL A 169 11.31 7.17 0.81
CA VAL A 169 10.56 5.98 0.39
C VAL A 169 10.74 4.84 1.37
N CYS A 170 9.65 4.11 1.64
CA CYS A 170 9.68 2.95 2.54
C CYS A 170 8.68 1.89 2.08
N SER A 171 9.11 0.64 2.07
CA SER A 171 8.27 -0.55 1.99
C SER A 171 8.09 -1.10 3.39
N LEU A 172 6.86 -1.04 3.92
CA LEU A 172 6.56 -1.29 5.33
C LEU A 172 5.64 -2.51 5.46
N ALA A 173 6.07 -3.52 6.21
CA ALA A 173 5.19 -4.60 6.63
C ALA A 173 4.29 -4.10 7.79
N PRO A 174 2.97 -4.15 7.64
CA PRO A 174 2.04 -3.53 8.60
C PRO A 174 1.67 -4.46 9.77
N GLY A 175 2.32 -5.61 9.92
CA GLY A 175 1.94 -6.66 10.85
C GLY A 175 0.80 -7.54 10.32
N VAL A 176 0.20 -8.32 11.21
CA VAL A 176 -0.94 -9.21 10.90
C VAL A 176 -2.25 -8.51 11.27
N ILE A 177 -3.15 -8.37 10.28
CA ILE A 177 -4.34 -7.52 10.39
C ILE A 177 -5.59 -8.32 10.07
N ASP A 178 -6.63 -8.23 10.89
CA ASP A 178 -7.91 -8.90 10.65
C ASP A 178 -8.64 -8.27 9.47
N THR A 179 -8.53 -8.90 8.31
CA THR A 179 -9.06 -8.44 7.02
C THR A 179 -9.62 -9.60 6.22
N ALA A 180 -10.38 -9.32 5.16
CA ALA A 180 -10.86 -10.33 4.21
C ALA A 180 -9.71 -11.20 3.64
N MET A 181 -8.50 -10.65 3.50
CA MET A 181 -7.30 -11.42 3.11
C MET A 181 -6.96 -12.52 4.14
N GLN A 182 -7.08 -12.22 5.42
CA GLN A 182 -6.90 -13.20 6.49
C GLN A 182 -8.03 -14.25 6.51
N GLU A 183 -9.25 -13.86 6.16
CA GLU A 183 -10.36 -14.80 6.01
C GLU A 183 -10.09 -15.78 4.89
N GLN A 184 -9.59 -15.32 3.74
CA GLN A 184 -9.20 -16.19 2.62
C GLN A 184 -8.11 -17.19 3.04
N LEU A 185 -7.08 -16.76 3.78
CA LEU A 185 -5.99 -17.63 4.26
C LEU A 185 -6.51 -18.69 5.24
N ARG A 186 -7.43 -18.35 6.12
CA ARG A 186 -8.05 -19.30 7.05
C ARG A 186 -9.03 -20.28 6.38
N ALA A 187 -9.68 -19.83 5.30
CA ALA A 187 -10.64 -20.64 4.54
C ALA A 187 -9.97 -21.54 3.47
N ALA A 188 -8.66 -21.41 3.25
CA ALA A 188 -7.94 -22.24 2.30
C ALA A 188 -7.94 -23.70 2.74
N ASP A 189 -7.84 -24.60 1.76
CA ASP A 189 -7.73 -26.04 2.02
C ASP A 189 -6.37 -26.37 2.66
N SER A 190 -6.40 -27.05 3.81
CA SER A 190 -5.20 -27.46 4.55
C SER A 190 -4.33 -28.46 3.81
N GLU A 191 -4.90 -29.24 2.87
CA GLU A 191 -4.13 -30.18 2.06
C GLU A 191 -3.19 -29.47 1.07
N VAL A 192 -3.58 -28.29 0.59
CA VAL A 192 -2.78 -27.50 -0.36
C VAL A 192 -2.11 -26.29 0.28
N PHE A 193 -2.48 -25.92 1.52
CA PHE A 193 -1.90 -24.78 2.25
C PHE A 193 -1.41 -25.20 3.65
N PRO A 194 -0.18 -25.68 3.78
CA PRO A 194 0.35 -26.20 5.06
C PRO A 194 0.34 -25.19 6.22
N ASP A 195 0.45 -23.90 5.92
CA ASP A 195 0.46 -22.82 6.94
C ASP A 195 -0.94 -22.43 7.44
N GLN A 196 -2.03 -23.01 6.94
CA GLN A 196 -3.42 -22.64 7.28
C GLN A 196 -3.67 -22.62 8.79
N SER A 197 -3.17 -23.63 9.52
CA SER A 197 -3.33 -23.73 10.98
C SER A 197 -2.71 -22.54 11.73
N SER A 198 -1.60 -22.01 11.24
CA SER A 198 -0.96 -20.82 11.80
C SER A 198 -1.87 -19.59 11.71
N PHE A 199 -2.60 -19.41 10.61
CA PHE A 199 -3.55 -18.32 10.43
C PHE A 199 -4.81 -18.49 11.29
N LEU A 200 -5.27 -19.72 11.51
CA LEU A 200 -6.35 -20.02 12.46
C LEU A 200 -5.91 -19.65 13.89
N ASN A 201 -4.72 -20.04 14.30
CA ASN A 201 -4.16 -19.74 15.61
C ASN A 201 -4.01 -18.22 15.85
N LEU A 202 -3.61 -17.42 14.86
CA LEU A 202 -3.56 -15.97 14.97
C LEU A 202 -4.93 -15.36 15.31
N LYS A 203 -6.02 -15.91 14.75
CA LYS A 203 -7.39 -15.45 15.07
C LYS A 203 -7.81 -15.86 16.47
N VAL A 204 -7.60 -17.12 16.83
CA VAL A 204 -8.00 -17.66 18.14
C VAL A 204 -7.25 -17.00 19.29
N SER A 205 -5.95 -16.73 19.11
CA SER A 205 -5.11 -16.07 20.12
C SER A 205 -5.34 -14.55 20.23
N GLY A 206 -6.17 -13.95 19.37
CA GLY A 206 -6.37 -12.50 19.35
C GLY A 206 -5.15 -11.69 18.89
N ALA A 207 -4.20 -12.34 18.19
CA ALA A 207 -2.96 -11.70 17.73
C ALA A 207 -3.15 -10.78 16.49
N LEU A 208 -4.33 -10.79 15.89
CA LEU A 208 -4.64 -9.93 14.73
C LEU A 208 -4.98 -8.52 15.21
N ALA A 209 -4.26 -7.52 14.66
CA ALA A 209 -4.62 -6.13 14.88
C ALA A 209 -5.92 -5.76 14.15
N SER A 210 -6.70 -4.84 14.69
CA SER A 210 -7.79 -4.23 13.94
C SER A 210 -7.25 -3.43 12.75
N PRO A 211 -8.04 -3.23 11.66
CA PRO A 211 -7.65 -2.35 10.56
C PRO A 211 -7.32 -0.92 11.03
N ASP A 212 -7.95 -0.43 12.09
CA ASP A 212 -7.73 0.91 12.64
C ASP A 212 -6.43 1.00 13.42
N ASP A 213 -6.12 0.03 14.27
CA ASP A 213 -4.86 -0.03 14.99
C ASP A 213 -3.66 -0.19 14.04
N ALA A 214 -3.82 -1.04 13.03
CA ALA A 214 -2.79 -1.22 12.01
C ALA A 214 -2.57 0.08 11.21
N ALA A 215 -3.65 0.78 10.83
CA ALA A 215 -3.57 2.08 10.16
C ALA A 215 -2.84 3.10 11.03
N SER A 216 -3.16 3.18 12.33
CA SER A 216 -2.51 4.09 13.28
C SER A 216 -1.01 3.83 13.38
N ARG A 217 -0.59 2.56 13.49
CA ARG A 217 0.85 2.19 13.54
C ARG A 217 1.56 2.55 12.24
N VAL A 218 0.96 2.23 11.09
CA VAL A 218 1.52 2.57 9.77
C VAL A 218 1.68 4.07 9.60
N LEU A 219 0.66 4.85 9.96
CA LEU A 219 0.71 6.31 9.88
C LEU A 219 1.70 6.91 10.89
N ALA A 220 1.84 6.31 12.08
CA ALA A 220 2.86 6.72 13.04
C ALA A 220 4.28 6.58 12.45
N VAL A 221 4.60 5.45 11.80
CA VAL A 221 5.88 5.26 11.09
C VAL A 221 6.04 6.29 9.96
N LEU A 222 4.99 6.53 9.15
CA LEU A 222 5.02 7.52 8.07
C LEU A 222 5.33 8.94 8.57
N MET A 223 4.91 9.28 9.79
CA MET A 223 5.10 10.62 10.39
C MET A 223 6.43 10.77 11.13
N ARG A 224 7.21 9.71 11.31
CA ARG A 224 8.54 9.79 11.95
C ARG A 224 9.48 10.70 11.16
N ALA A 225 10.37 11.38 11.86
CA ALA A 225 11.39 12.24 11.24
C ALA A 225 12.40 11.42 10.42
N ASP A 226 12.67 10.19 10.83
CA ASP A 226 13.57 9.24 10.18
C ASP A 226 12.88 8.35 9.13
N PHE A 227 11.62 8.63 8.75
CA PHE A 227 10.93 7.89 7.70
C PHE A 227 11.78 7.79 6.42
N GLY A 228 11.95 6.59 5.90
CA GLY A 228 12.78 6.31 4.73
C GLY A 228 14.27 6.15 5.03
N GLY A 229 14.71 6.27 6.27
CA GLY A 229 16.08 5.94 6.68
C GLY A 229 16.39 4.45 6.50
N ASN A 230 15.41 3.59 6.78
CA ASN A 230 15.41 2.20 6.34
C ASN A 230 14.35 2.02 5.23
N PRO A 231 14.73 1.74 3.98
CA PRO A 231 13.77 1.62 2.89
C PRO A 231 12.89 0.36 2.96
N VAL A 232 13.20 -0.60 3.83
CA VAL A 232 12.37 -1.79 4.07
C VAL A 232 12.29 -2.05 5.57
N ALA A 233 11.11 -1.87 6.15
CA ALA A 233 10.86 -1.91 7.59
C ALA A 233 9.63 -2.74 7.97
N ASP A 234 9.44 -2.94 9.25
CA ASP A 234 8.23 -3.54 9.83
C ASP A 234 7.69 -2.58 10.91
N VAL A 235 6.38 -2.51 11.09
CA VAL A 235 5.76 -1.66 12.14
C VAL A 235 6.13 -2.06 13.57
N ARG A 236 6.80 -3.20 13.72
CA ARG A 236 7.26 -3.76 15.01
C ARG A 236 8.72 -3.41 15.34
N ASP A 237 9.44 -2.78 14.39
CA ASP A 237 10.85 -2.35 14.54
C ASP A 237 10.95 -0.97 15.34
#